data_6b3739b1eeb6ddd1cb23c841e8e429f7
#
_entry.id   6b3739b1eeb6ddd1cb23c841e8e429f7
#
_cell.length_a   1.000
_cell.length_b   1.000
_cell.length_c   1.000
_cell.angle_alpha   90.00
_cell.angle_beta   90.00
_cell.angle_gamma   90.00
#
_symmetry.space_group_name_H-M   'P 1'
#
loop_
_entity.id
_entity.type
_entity.pdbx_description
1 polymer ?
#
loop_
_entity_poly.entity_id
_entity_poly.type
_entity_poly.pdbx_seq_one_letter_code
_entity_poly.pdbx_strand_id
1 'polypeptide(L)'
;MLRAVFFATRMEAERVLAEKKFGYKQICAEPFRVWRNRRNLIVITGIGLVNASVAFAWAARKFRFGDVLNVGAAGATAFGGKPVEMGKFYKISKVVCLEPYNEMAFRLGRAGRALVSSGSPVSTREEREYAGKFAPLVDMEGYALARAAEVFGKKISMVKMVTDFSHECDIFGNIKKMSEKFAQMEGVWI
;
A
#
# COMPACT_ATOMS: atom_id res chain seq x y z
N MET A 1 -16.39 11.57 9.02
CA MET A 1 -14.98 12.00 8.88
C MET A 1 -14.41 11.36 7.62
N LEU A 2 -13.55 12.05 6.86
CA LEU A 2 -12.91 11.48 5.67
C LEU A 2 -11.99 10.32 6.04
N ARG A 3 -11.88 9.32 5.15
CA ARG A 3 -10.82 8.32 5.19
C ARG A 3 -9.68 8.78 4.28
N ALA A 4 -8.43 8.71 4.74
CA ALA A 4 -7.28 8.91 3.88
C ALA A 4 -6.84 7.58 3.26
N VAL A 5 -6.76 7.53 1.94
CA VAL A 5 -6.31 6.36 1.17
C VAL A 5 -4.96 6.69 0.54
N PHE A 6 -3.95 5.89 0.84
CA PHE A 6 -2.59 6.07 0.34
C PHE A 6 -2.28 5.01 -0.70
N PHE A 7 -1.85 5.45 -1.88
CA PHE A 7 -1.26 4.66 -2.94
C PHE A 7 0.19 5.10 -3.16
N ALA A 8 1.07 4.18 -3.52
CA ALA A 8 2.43 4.52 -3.89
C ALA A 8 2.49 5.29 -5.21
N THR A 9 1.74 4.85 -6.21
CA THR A 9 1.79 5.40 -7.56
C THR A 9 0.43 5.83 -8.08
N ARG A 10 0.43 6.79 -9.02
CA ARG A 10 -0.79 7.14 -9.75
C ARG A 10 -1.31 5.98 -10.60
N MET A 11 -0.43 5.11 -11.07
CA MET A 11 -0.78 3.95 -11.88
C MET A 11 -1.73 3.01 -11.14
N GLU A 12 -1.49 2.76 -9.85
CA GLU A 12 -2.38 1.97 -8.99
C GLU A 12 -3.75 2.63 -8.82
N ALA A 13 -3.77 3.96 -8.65
CA ALA A 13 -4.99 4.72 -8.42
C ALA A 13 -5.74 5.11 -9.71
N GLU A 14 -5.13 4.92 -10.90
CA GLU A 14 -5.60 5.51 -12.16
C GLU A 14 -7.07 5.17 -12.47
N ARG A 15 -7.44 3.91 -12.40
CA ARG A 15 -8.81 3.47 -12.70
C ARG A 15 -9.80 3.95 -11.64
N VAL A 16 -9.41 3.96 -10.37
CA VAL A 16 -10.24 4.51 -9.29
C VAL A 16 -10.51 6.00 -9.52
N LEU A 17 -9.50 6.76 -9.94
CA LEU A 17 -9.62 8.19 -10.19
C LEU A 17 -10.38 8.52 -11.47
N ALA A 18 -10.31 7.64 -12.49
CA ALA A 18 -11.00 7.83 -13.78
C ALA A 18 -12.49 7.49 -13.72
N GLU A 19 -12.93 6.64 -12.79
CA GLU A 19 -14.32 6.22 -12.66
C GLU A 19 -15.23 7.38 -12.19
N LYS A 20 -16.04 7.91 -13.09
CA LYS A 20 -16.93 9.06 -12.83
C LYS A 20 -17.88 8.81 -11.64
N LYS A 21 -18.34 7.56 -11.44
CA LYS A 21 -19.22 7.18 -10.34
C LYS A 21 -18.63 7.42 -8.96
N PHE A 22 -17.28 7.41 -8.81
CA PHE A 22 -16.62 7.66 -7.54
C PHE A 22 -16.46 9.16 -7.23
N GLY A 23 -16.59 10.04 -8.22
CA GLY A 23 -16.65 11.49 -8.05
C GLY A 23 -15.40 12.16 -7.50
N TYR A 24 -14.21 11.60 -7.74
CA TYR A 24 -12.97 12.19 -7.30
C TYR A 24 -12.60 13.44 -8.10
N LYS A 25 -12.21 14.50 -7.38
CA LYS A 25 -11.65 15.73 -7.96
C LYS A 25 -10.27 15.98 -7.39
N GLN A 26 -9.32 16.36 -8.22
CA GLN A 26 -7.99 16.75 -7.75
C GLN A 26 -8.09 18.06 -6.98
N ILE A 27 -7.54 18.10 -5.77
CA ILE A 27 -7.56 19.26 -4.87
C ILE A 27 -6.16 19.77 -4.53
N CYS A 28 -5.11 19.00 -4.84
CA CYS A 28 -3.71 19.40 -4.66
C CYS A 28 -2.84 18.71 -5.71
N ALA A 29 -1.85 19.45 -6.24
CA ALA A 29 -0.88 18.93 -7.20
C ALA A 29 0.52 18.79 -6.61
N GLU A 30 0.88 19.70 -5.67
CA GLU A 30 2.21 19.79 -5.08
C GLU A 30 2.14 19.95 -3.55
N PRO A 31 3.09 19.45 -2.76
CA PRO A 31 4.18 18.54 -3.17
C PRO A 31 3.71 17.11 -3.45
N PHE A 32 2.49 16.75 -3.04
CA PHE A 32 1.86 15.47 -3.29
C PHE A 32 0.52 15.65 -4.00
N ARG A 33 0.25 14.76 -4.96
CA ARG A 33 -1.03 14.77 -5.67
C ARG A 33 -2.12 14.20 -4.79
N VAL A 34 -3.21 14.98 -4.64
CA VAL A 34 -4.35 14.60 -3.79
C VAL A 34 -5.65 14.76 -4.53
N TRP A 35 -6.51 13.76 -4.43
CA TRP A 35 -7.90 13.78 -4.90
C TRP A 35 -8.86 13.58 -3.74
N ARG A 36 -10.04 14.12 -3.87
CA ARG A 36 -11.06 14.03 -2.84
C ARG A 36 -12.42 13.76 -3.46
N ASN A 37 -13.21 12.92 -2.78
CA ASN A 37 -14.65 12.83 -2.94
C ASN A 37 -15.37 13.07 -1.59
N ARG A 38 -16.64 12.69 -1.47
CA ARG A 38 -17.41 12.89 -0.23
C ARG A 38 -16.85 12.09 0.96
N ARG A 39 -16.24 10.92 0.74
CA ARG A 39 -15.83 9.96 1.78
C ARG A 39 -14.33 9.81 1.92
N ASN A 40 -13.60 9.95 0.83
CA ASN A 40 -12.19 9.61 0.78
C ASN A 40 -11.32 10.78 0.31
N LEU A 41 -10.08 10.75 0.81
CA LEU A 41 -8.97 11.56 0.36
C LEU A 41 -7.92 10.59 -0.19
N ILE A 42 -7.66 10.58 -1.50
CA ILE A 42 -6.59 9.76 -2.11
C ILE A 42 -5.32 10.59 -2.17
N VAL A 43 -4.23 10.04 -1.63
CA VAL A 43 -2.89 10.63 -1.61
C VAL A 43 -1.93 9.71 -2.35
N ILE A 44 -1.19 10.24 -3.33
CA ILE A 44 -0.10 9.51 -3.99
C ILE A 44 1.19 9.87 -3.28
N THR A 45 1.81 8.86 -2.67
CA THR A 45 2.99 9.06 -1.81
C THR A 45 4.30 9.19 -2.58
N GLY A 46 4.41 8.54 -3.73
CA GLY A 46 5.67 8.09 -4.30
C GLY A 46 6.09 6.75 -3.70
N ILE A 47 7.02 6.08 -4.37
CA ILE A 47 7.54 4.76 -3.99
C ILE A 47 8.56 4.89 -2.87
N GLY A 48 8.51 3.97 -1.91
CA GLY A 48 9.51 3.76 -0.87
C GLY A 48 9.17 4.35 0.49
N LEU A 49 9.85 3.85 1.52
CA LEU A 49 9.59 4.14 2.94
C LEU A 49 9.64 5.65 3.26
N VAL A 50 10.63 6.36 2.72
CA VAL A 50 10.82 7.80 2.98
C VAL A 50 9.67 8.59 2.39
N ASN A 51 9.34 8.38 1.11
CA ASN A 51 8.26 9.07 0.43
C ASN A 51 6.92 8.83 1.14
N ALA A 52 6.64 7.60 1.52
CA ALA A 52 5.43 7.23 2.24
C ALA A 52 5.32 7.95 3.59
N SER A 53 6.41 8.00 4.37
CA SER A 53 6.46 8.69 5.65
C SER A 53 6.20 10.20 5.51
N VAL A 54 6.91 10.85 4.57
CA VAL A 54 6.80 12.30 4.33
C VAL A 54 5.41 12.67 3.84
N ALA A 55 4.87 11.90 2.88
CA ALA A 55 3.52 12.13 2.35
C ALA A 55 2.45 11.98 3.44
N PHE A 56 2.59 10.98 4.32
CA PHE A 56 1.66 10.79 5.43
C PHE A 56 1.70 11.97 6.39
N ALA A 57 2.89 12.35 6.85
CA ALA A 57 3.08 13.45 7.81
C ALA A 57 2.52 14.76 7.25
N TRP A 58 2.82 15.07 5.99
CA TRP A 58 2.29 16.24 5.29
C TRP A 58 0.76 16.20 5.18
N ALA A 59 0.18 15.07 4.76
CA ALA A 59 -1.26 14.93 4.65
C ALA A 59 -1.98 15.06 6.00
N ALA A 60 -1.41 14.47 7.06
CA ALA A 60 -1.95 14.55 8.42
C ALA A 60 -1.97 15.97 8.99
N ARG A 61 -1.01 16.82 8.55
CA ARG A 61 -0.97 18.24 8.92
C ARG A 61 -1.91 19.11 8.09
N LYS A 62 -2.09 18.78 6.82
CA LYS A 62 -2.85 19.61 5.87
C LYS A 62 -4.34 19.28 5.85
N PHE A 63 -4.71 18.04 6.10
CA PHE A 63 -6.10 17.58 5.97
C PHE A 63 -6.60 16.92 7.25
N ARG A 64 -7.90 17.08 7.52
CA ARG A 64 -8.57 16.36 8.61
C ARG A 64 -9.18 15.06 8.10
N PHE A 65 -8.66 13.93 8.57
CA PHE A 65 -9.20 12.58 8.30
C PHE A 65 -9.14 11.71 9.55
N GLY A 66 -9.99 10.69 9.60
CA GLY A 66 -10.04 9.71 10.70
C GLY A 66 -9.18 8.50 10.39
N ASP A 67 -9.80 7.52 9.75
CA ASP A 67 -9.15 6.25 9.41
C ASP A 67 -8.24 6.39 8.21
N VAL A 68 -7.23 5.53 8.17
CA VAL A 68 -6.27 5.41 7.08
C VAL A 68 -6.40 4.04 6.42
N LEU A 69 -6.32 4.02 5.09
CA LEU A 69 -6.24 2.82 4.29
C LEU A 69 -5.02 2.92 3.36
N ASN A 70 -4.11 1.97 3.43
CA ASN A 70 -3.10 1.77 2.40
C ASN A 70 -3.60 0.71 1.41
N VAL A 71 -3.68 1.07 0.14
CA VAL A 71 -4.00 0.18 -0.96
C VAL A 71 -2.84 0.21 -1.94
N GLY A 72 -2.44 -0.94 -2.46
CA GLY A 72 -1.35 -0.97 -3.44
C GLY A 72 -0.94 -2.37 -3.84
N ALA A 73 0.06 -2.41 -4.71
CA ALA A 73 0.72 -3.61 -5.17
C ALA A 73 1.61 -4.22 -4.07
N ALA A 74 1.82 -5.51 -4.16
CA ALA A 74 2.82 -6.24 -3.38
C ALA A 74 3.34 -7.43 -4.20
N GLY A 75 4.63 -7.69 -4.09
CA GLY A 75 5.24 -8.92 -4.61
C GLY A 75 4.99 -10.11 -3.70
N ALA A 76 4.88 -11.30 -4.28
CA ALA A 76 4.93 -12.54 -3.53
C ALA A 76 6.37 -12.89 -3.15
N THR A 77 6.58 -13.42 -1.95
CA THR A 77 7.87 -13.95 -1.48
C THR A 77 7.89 -15.47 -1.53
N ALA A 78 9.05 -16.08 -1.33
CA ALA A 78 9.21 -17.52 -1.18
C ALA A 78 8.84 -18.01 0.24
N PHE A 79 7.67 -17.59 0.74
CA PHE A 79 7.19 -17.95 2.07
C PHE A 79 6.69 -19.39 2.14
N GLY A 80 7.20 -20.18 3.08
CA GLY A 80 6.85 -21.60 3.24
C GLY A 80 5.44 -21.91 3.76
N GLY A 81 4.61 -20.88 3.95
CA GLY A 81 3.23 -21.03 4.43
C GLY A 81 2.20 -21.10 3.31
N LYS A 82 0.96 -20.79 3.64
CA LYS A 82 -0.14 -20.82 2.66
C LYS A 82 0.13 -19.86 1.48
N PRO A 83 0.11 -20.35 0.23
CA PRO A 83 0.47 -19.58 -0.96
C PRO A 83 -0.42 -18.36 -1.17
N VAL A 84 0.09 -17.39 -1.92
CA VAL A 84 -0.65 -16.24 -2.41
C VAL A 84 -0.85 -16.34 -3.92
N GLU A 85 -1.86 -15.67 -4.46
CA GLU A 85 -2.31 -15.80 -5.83
C GLU A 85 -2.20 -14.45 -6.56
N MET A 86 -1.73 -14.48 -7.80
CA MET A 86 -1.63 -13.31 -8.67
C MET A 86 -2.97 -12.60 -8.83
N GLY A 87 -2.96 -11.28 -8.71
CA GLY A 87 -4.15 -10.44 -8.88
C GLY A 87 -5.20 -10.58 -7.78
N LYS A 88 -4.91 -11.31 -6.70
CA LYS A 88 -5.78 -11.42 -5.53
C LYS A 88 -5.45 -10.37 -4.49
N PHE A 89 -6.48 -9.82 -3.86
CA PHE A 89 -6.35 -8.88 -2.75
C PHE A 89 -6.22 -9.61 -1.41
N TYR A 90 -5.29 -9.14 -0.60
CA TYR A 90 -5.09 -9.63 0.76
C TYR A 90 -5.15 -8.49 1.76
N LYS A 91 -5.99 -8.66 2.78
CA LYS A 91 -5.94 -7.81 3.97
C LYS A 91 -4.67 -8.10 4.74
N ILE A 92 -4.01 -7.07 5.24
CA ILE A 92 -2.78 -7.20 6.03
C ILE A 92 -3.12 -7.13 7.51
N SER A 93 -2.63 -8.11 8.27
CA SER A 93 -2.82 -8.19 9.72
C SER A 93 -1.56 -7.83 10.51
N LYS A 94 -0.39 -7.93 9.88
CA LYS A 94 0.91 -7.61 10.48
C LYS A 94 1.82 -7.03 9.41
N VAL A 95 2.58 -6.01 9.75
CA VAL A 95 3.65 -5.48 8.89
C VAL A 95 4.96 -5.39 9.66
N VAL A 96 6.06 -5.75 9.00
CA VAL A 96 7.43 -5.68 9.51
C VAL A 96 8.31 -4.95 8.51
N CYS A 97 9.49 -4.49 8.92
CA CYS A 97 10.51 -3.93 8.04
C CYS A 97 11.58 -4.97 7.75
N LEU A 98 12.11 -4.97 6.53
CA LEU A 98 13.18 -5.87 6.13
C LEU A 98 14.56 -5.38 6.63
N GLU A 99 14.71 -4.08 6.84
CA GLU A 99 15.96 -3.47 7.28
C GLU A 99 16.30 -3.91 8.71
N PRO A 100 17.57 -4.34 8.96
CA PRO A 100 17.99 -5.05 10.19
C PRO A 100 17.87 -4.25 11.48
N TYR A 101 17.71 -2.93 11.40
CA TYR A 101 17.58 -2.07 12.59
C TYR A 101 16.14 -1.76 13.01
N ASN A 102 15.17 -2.33 12.32
CA ASN A 102 13.75 -2.10 12.59
C ASN A 102 13.07 -3.38 13.08
N GLU A 103 13.27 -3.72 14.35
CA GLU A 103 12.66 -4.90 14.97
C GLU A 103 11.16 -4.74 15.27
N MET A 104 10.60 -3.55 15.08
CA MET A 104 9.20 -3.29 15.38
C MET A 104 8.28 -3.96 14.37
N ALA A 105 7.24 -4.59 14.87
CA ALA A 105 6.14 -5.13 14.07
C ALA A 105 4.84 -4.44 14.43
N PHE A 106 4.11 -3.97 13.42
CA PHE A 106 2.78 -3.37 13.63
C PHE A 106 1.70 -4.41 13.40
N ARG A 107 0.85 -4.63 14.41
CA ARG A 107 -0.36 -5.44 14.28
C ARG A 107 -1.52 -4.56 13.84
N LEU A 108 -2.10 -4.87 12.67
CA LEU A 108 -3.18 -4.11 12.06
C LEU A 108 -4.55 -4.78 12.23
N GLY A 109 -4.56 -6.05 12.63
CA GLY A 109 -5.78 -6.80 12.85
C GLY A 109 -5.53 -8.25 13.29
N ARG A 110 -6.63 -8.97 13.57
CA ARG A 110 -6.55 -10.37 14.01
C ARG A 110 -6.39 -11.35 12.84
N ALA A 111 -6.94 -11.03 11.66
CA ALA A 111 -6.95 -11.89 10.49
C ALA A 111 -6.42 -11.15 9.26
N GLY A 112 -5.66 -11.86 8.43
CA GLY A 112 -5.02 -11.35 7.22
C GLY A 112 -3.65 -11.99 6.99
N ARG A 113 -2.94 -11.48 5.99
CA ARG A 113 -1.56 -11.89 5.69
C ARG A 113 -0.56 -10.99 6.41
N ALA A 114 0.64 -11.50 6.62
CA ALA A 114 1.78 -10.66 6.98
C ALA A 114 2.35 -9.99 5.73
N LEU A 115 2.92 -8.80 5.92
CA LEU A 115 3.60 -8.00 4.91
C LEU A 115 4.98 -7.64 5.46
N VAL A 116 6.01 -7.73 4.62
CA VAL A 116 7.32 -7.15 4.90
C VAL A 116 7.53 -5.97 3.96
N SER A 117 7.98 -4.82 4.49
CA SER A 117 8.32 -3.67 3.67
C SER A 117 9.83 -3.52 3.58
N SER A 118 10.34 -3.22 2.38
CA SER A 118 11.76 -3.03 2.07
C SER A 118 12.04 -1.61 1.58
N GLY A 119 13.22 -1.07 1.89
CA GLY A 119 13.68 0.22 1.38
C GLY A 119 14.07 0.20 -0.10
N SER A 120 14.31 -0.99 -0.67
CA SER A 120 14.64 -1.22 -2.07
C SER A 120 13.74 -2.30 -2.68
N PRO A 121 13.60 -2.33 -4.02
CA PRO A 121 12.87 -3.40 -4.69
C PRO A 121 13.47 -4.78 -4.37
N VAL A 122 12.60 -5.73 -4.03
CA VAL A 122 12.97 -7.14 -3.80
C VAL A 122 12.68 -7.88 -5.10
N SER A 123 13.71 -8.02 -5.95
CA SER A 123 13.56 -8.45 -7.35
C SER A 123 14.23 -9.78 -7.66
N THR A 124 15.30 -10.15 -6.94
CA THR A 124 15.99 -11.41 -7.16
C THR A 124 15.34 -12.56 -6.38
N ARG A 125 15.66 -13.78 -6.77
CA ARG A 125 15.20 -14.98 -6.08
C ARG A 125 15.71 -15.00 -4.63
N GLU A 126 16.97 -14.70 -4.42
CA GLU A 126 17.62 -14.70 -3.11
C GLU A 126 16.98 -13.66 -2.17
N GLU A 127 16.72 -12.45 -2.68
CA GLU A 127 15.99 -11.41 -1.93
C GLU A 127 14.59 -11.86 -1.55
N ARG A 128 13.87 -12.52 -2.47
CA ARG A 128 12.53 -13.06 -2.22
C ARG A 128 12.54 -14.19 -1.19
N GLU A 129 13.54 -15.07 -1.25
CA GLU A 129 13.75 -16.12 -0.25
C GLU A 129 14.07 -15.52 1.12
N TYR A 130 14.89 -14.47 1.17
CA TYR A 130 15.18 -13.76 2.41
C TYR A 130 13.93 -13.06 2.97
N ALA A 131 13.21 -12.29 2.17
CA ALA A 131 11.97 -11.64 2.56
C ALA A 131 10.91 -12.66 3.01
N GLY A 132 10.90 -13.84 2.38
CA GLY A 132 10.02 -14.96 2.71
C GLY A 132 10.19 -15.52 4.12
N LYS A 133 11.32 -15.26 4.79
CA LYS A 133 11.49 -15.61 6.21
C LYS A 133 10.59 -14.80 7.13
N PHE A 134 10.11 -13.63 6.68
CA PHE A 134 9.34 -12.68 7.48
C PHE A 134 7.85 -12.66 7.11
N ALA A 135 7.51 -12.71 5.81
CA ALA A 135 6.15 -12.57 5.36
C ALA A 135 5.92 -13.11 3.94
N PRO A 136 4.69 -13.55 3.58
CA PRO A 136 4.35 -13.99 2.23
C PRO A 136 4.24 -12.86 1.19
N LEU A 137 4.18 -11.61 1.62
CA LEU A 137 4.03 -10.44 0.77
C LEU A 137 5.12 -9.42 1.07
N VAL A 138 5.62 -8.75 0.03
CA VAL A 138 6.61 -7.66 0.16
C VAL A 138 6.14 -6.42 -0.58
N ASP A 139 6.33 -5.25 0.04
CA ASP A 139 6.12 -3.93 -0.56
C ASP A 139 7.25 -2.95 -0.19
N MET A 140 7.07 -1.67 -0.49
CA MET A 140 8.05 -0.64 -0.17
C MET A 140 7.48 0.50 0.71
N GLU A 141 6.24 0.44 1.18
CA GLU A 141 5.59 1.57 1.87
C GLU A 141 4.88 1.19 3.18
N GLY A 142 4.38 -0.04 3.29
CA GLY A 142 3.44 -0.44 4.34
C GLY A 142 3.96 -0.17 5.75
N TYR A 143 5.22 -0.51 6.03
CA TYR A 143 5.83 -0.27 7.33
C TYR A 143 5.89 1.22 7.68
N ALA A 144 6.32 2.05 6.73
CA ALA A 144 6.44 3.49 6.93
C ALA A 144 5.08 4.14 7.21
N LEU A 145 4.04 3.72 6.47
CA LEU A 145 2.67 4.19 6.69
C LEU A 145 2.12 3.73 8.05
N ALA A 146 2.41 2.50 8.48
CA ALA A 146 2.01 1.99 9.79
C ALA A 146 2.67 2.79 10.92
N ARG A 147 4.00 3.03 10.82
CA ARG A 147 4.75 3.84 11.78
C ARG A 147 4.24 5.28 11.83
N ALA A 148 4.02 5.90 10.68
CA ALA A 148 3.47 7.25 10.63
C ALA A 148 2.05 7.31 11.22
N ALA A 149 1.19 6.36 10.92
CA ALA A 149 -0.15 6.28 11.50
C ALA A 149 -0.11 6.21 13.03
N GLU A 150 0.78 5.38 13.59
CA GLU A 150 0.98 5.28 15.04
C GLU A 150 1.40 6.63 15.63
N VAL A 151 2.41 7.29 15.07
CA VAL A 151 2.91 8.61 15.54
C VAL A 151 1.82 9.67 15.52
N PHE A 152 0.95 9.66 14.51
CA PHE A 152 -0.14 10.62 14.37
C PHE A 152 -1.46 10.15 15.04
N GLY A 153 -1.44 9.06 15.81
CA GLY A 153 -2.63 8.55 16.51
C GLY A 153 -3.76 8.16 15.56
N LYS A 154 -3.44 7.63 14.37
CA LYS A 154 -4.41 7.21 13.35
C LYS A 154 -4.53 5.70 13.27
N LYS A 155 -5.77 5.22 13.14
CA LYS A 155 -6.02 3.81 12.86
C LYS A 155 -5.77 3.53 11.38
N ILE A 156 -4.89 2.57 11.08
CA ILE A 156 -4.58 2.17 9.71
C ILE A 156 -5.03 0.74 9.44
N SER A 157 -5.51 0.53 8.23
CA SER A 157 -5.70 -0.79 7.63
C SER A 157 -4.98 -0.86 6.28
N MET A 158 -4.66 -2.07 5.83
CA MET A 158 -3.95 -2.25 4.56
C MET A 158 -4.57 -3.38 3.75
N VAL A 159 -4.64 -3.16 2.44
CA VAL A 159 -5.05 -4.16 1.45
C VAL A 159 -4.04 -4.14 0.32
N LYS A 160 -3.43 -5.30 0.06
CA LYS A 160 -2.41 -5.45 -0.98
C LYS A 160 -2.86 -6.43 -2.04
N MET A 161 -2.61 -6.11 -3.30
CA MET A 161 -2.83 -7.00 -4.44
C MET A 161 -1.50 -7.60 -4.88
N VAL A 162 -1.45 -8.91 -5.08
CA VAL A 162 -0.25 -9.57 -5.61
C VAL A 162 -0.12 -9.24 -7.09
N THR A 163 0.99 -8.59 -7.46
CA THR A 163 1.25 -8.13 -8.82
C THR A 163 2.43 -8.84 -9.49
N ASP A 164 3.25 -9.53 -8.72
CA ASP A 164 4.45 -10.17 -9.23
C ASP A 164 4.93 -11.34 -8.33
N PHE A 165 5.66 -12.24 -8.94
CA PHE A 165 6.40 -13.33 -8.29
C PHE A 165 7.91 -13.17 -8.52
N SER A 166 8.71 -13.94 -7.80
CA SER A 166 10.19 -13.83 -7.79
C SER A 166 10.90 -13.94 -9.15
N HIS A 167 10.22 -14.41 -10.18
CA HIS A 167 10.78 -14.59 -11.53
C HIS A 167 10.25 -13.58 -12.56
N GLU A 168 9.40 -12.64 -12.14
CA GLU A 168 8.81 -11.65 -13.02
C GLU A 168 9.56 -10.32 -12.94
N CYS A 169 9.96 -9.81 -14.11
CA CYS A 169 10.73 -8.56 -14.22
C CYS A 169 9.88 -7.32 -14.51
N ASP A 170 8.61 -7.48 -14.94
CA ASP A 170 7.77 -6.35 -15.37
C ASP A 170 6.71 -5.98 -14.31
N ILE A 171 7.17 -5.55 -13.13
CA ILE A 171 6.30 -5.14 -12.01
C ILE A 171 5.34 -4.01 -12.46
N PHE A 172 5.84 -2.99 -13.15
CA PHE A 172 5.02 -1.85 -13.59
C PHE A 172 3.99 -2.23 -14.65
N GLY A 173 4.36 -3.09 -15.60
CA GLY A 173 3.43 -3.63 -16.59
C GLY A 173 2.31 -4.44 -15.95
N ASN A 174 2.63 -5.22 -14.94
CA ASN A 174 1.65 -5.99 -14.17
C ASN A 174 0.70 -5.09 -13.37
N ILE A 175 1.22 -4.06 -12.69
CA ILE A 175 0.39 -3.06 -11.99
C ILE A 175 -0.57 -2.40 -12.97
N LYS A 176 -0.09 -1.99 -14.15
CA LYS A 176 -0.92 -1.36 -15.18
C LYS A 176 -2.02 -2.29 -15.68
N LYS A 177 -1.69 -3.54 -16.04
CA LYS A 177 -2.65 -4.56 -16.47
C LYS A 177 -3.72 -4.85 -15.42
N MET A 178 -3.35 -4.82 -14.13
CA MET A 178 -4.23 -5.15 -13.02
C MET A 178 -4.89 -3.92 -12.37
N SER A 179 -4.61 -2.70 -12.85
CA SER A 179 -5.12 -1.46 -12.24
C SER A 179 -6.65 -1.39 -12.17
N GLU A 180 -7.36 -2.04 -13.11
CA GLU A 180 -8.82 -2.12 -13.09
C GLU A 180 -9.37 -2.83 -11.85
N LYS A 181 -8.64 -3.81 -11.32
CA LYS A 181 -9.06 -4.54 -10.13
C LYS A 181 -9.16 -3.65 -8.89
N PHE A 182 -8.33 -2.60 -8.79
CA PHE A 182 -8.45 -1.64 -7.68
C PHE A 182 -9.80 -0.92 -7.72
N ALA A 183 -10.33 -0.57 -8.91
CA ALA A 183 -11.63 0.06 -9.04
C ALA A 183 -12.79 -0.88 -8.67
N GLN A 184 -12.61 -2.19 -8.78
CA GLN A 184 -13.61 -3.20 -8.39
C GLN A 184 -13.84 -3.30 -6.88
N MET A 185 -12.99 -2.69 -6.05
CA MET A 185 -13.19 -2.58 -4.60
C MET A 185 -14.24 -1.50 -4.27
N GLU A 186 -15.42 -1.54 -4.92
CA GLU A 186 -16.43 -0.45 -4.88
C GLU A 186 -16.80 -0.01 -3.46
N GLY A 187 -16.99 -0.94 -2.53
CA GLY A 187 -17.31 -0.63 -1.13
C GLY A 187 -16.26 0.22 -0.39
N VAL A 188 -15.07 0.40 -0.99
CA VAL A 188 -14.01 1.29 -0.48
C VAL A 188 -14.19 2.71 -1.02
N TRP A 189 -14.66 2.87 -2.26
CA TRP A 189 -14.63 4.15 -3.00
C TRP A 189 -15.92 4.96 -2.89
N ILE A 190 -17.05 4.31 -2.61
CA ILE A 190 -18.39 4.94 -2.51
C ILE A 190 -18.72 5.36 -1.09
#